data_12b861c3b8ee29881d64d1d83196cea1
#
_entry.id   12b861c3b8ee29881d64d1d83196cea1
#
_cell.length_a   1.000
_cell.length_b   1.000
_cell.length_c   1.000
_cell.angle_alpha   90.00
_cell.angle_beta   90.00
_cell.angle_gamma   90.00
#
_symmetry.space_group_name_H-M   'P 1'
#
loop_
_entity.id
_entity.type
_entity.pdbx_description
1 polymer ?
#
loop_
_entity_poly.entity_id
_entity_poly.type
_entity_poly.pdbx_seq_one_letter_code
_entity_poly.pdbx_strand_id
1 'polypeptide(L)'
;MQKGGSFLLSQTGSEPVFIPEQLTPDQKALGETTREFVEKEVVPVSDKIEAQEKALMPKLLKRAGEVGLLMAEVPESCGGLGLGKVASTIIAENSTAEGSFQVAFMCHTGIGTLPINYWGTENQKKKYLPKLASGEMLAAYALTEANAGSDAMAGKAIAKLTPDKKYYILEGEKIFITNGGFADLFTVFAKVDGKMTAFLVEKSFEGVSTGPEEKKMGIHGSSTVPLILQDVKVPVENVLGEVGRGHKIAFNTLNVGRWKLGAGCVGATKHLIKISAKYVMERQQFGHPIGNFELIREKIADCAIKLYLLESLVYRYAGLLDEAHSSAKDSAQKVKQLEEYAVEASIAKVYGSEVLQFVSDEAIQMHGGYGFCDDYIVERFYRDCRVNRIFEGTNEINRLLISGTLLKRATSGELDFMTEIGNILGMLKSGFPKRNAGALLGLWQDVVDQIKRLAIYVCAVGVQKYAEKIQERQALLASVSDIIKETNAIEDGLCRALQGKNPLHETFVKVKKKKK
;
A
#
# COMPACT_ATOMS: atom_id res chain seq x y z
N MET A 1 -12.32 -10.14 16.88
CA MET A 1 -11.41 -9.65 15.83
C MET A 1 -11.58 -10.52 14.58
N GLN A 2 -11.91 -9.92 13.46
CA GLN A 2 -12.11 -10.58 12.19
C GLN A 2 -10.77 -11.16 11.69
N LYS A 3 -10.76 -12.41 11.17
CA LYS A 3 -9.53 -13.01 10.60
C LYS A 3 -9.29 -12.48 9.20
N GLY A 4 -8.03 -12.32 8.80
CA GLY A 4 -7.67 -11.95 7.44
C GLY A 4 -8.14 -12.99 6.43
N GLY A 5 -8.76 -12.55 5.33
CA GLY A 5 -9.38 -13.41 4.32
C GLY A 5 -10.75 -13.96 4.70
N SER A 6 -11.24 -13.75 5.94
CA SER A 6 -12.55 -14.27 6.38
C SER A 6 -13.74 -13.60 5.67
N PHE A 7 -13.54 -12.47 5.02
CA PHE A 7 -14.57 -11.82 4.21
C PHE A 7 -15.13 -12.75 3.11
N LEU A 8 -14.36 -13.73 2.66
CA LEU A 8 -14.82 -14.75 1.70
C LEU A 8 -15.86 -15.70 2.28
N LEU A 9 -15.84 -15.92 3.61
CA LEU A 9 -16.76 -16.82 4.32
C LEU A 9 -17.93 -16.09 4.97
N SER A 10 -17.80 -14.79 5.22
CA SER A 10 -18.84 -13.97 5.82
C SER A 10 -19.92 -13.61 4.82
N GLN A 11 -21.14 -13.44 5.28
CA GLN A 11 -22.25 -12.94 4.48
C GLN A 11 -22.08 -11.44 4.26
N THR A 12 -22.18 -10.98 3.00
CA THR A 12 -21.99 -9.57 2.64
C THR A 12 -22.96 -8.65 3.40
N GLY A 13 -22.42 -7.66 4.10
CA GLY A 13 -23.17 -6.69 4.89
C GLY A 13 -23.76 -7.23 6.20
N SER A 14 -23.33 -8.41 6.68
CA SER A 14 -23.74 -8.95 7.99
C SER A 14 -23.12 -8.19 9.17
N GLU A 15 -21.96 -7.60 8.97
CA GLU A 15 -21.23 -6.83 9.98
C GLU A 15 -20.94 -5.41 9.49
N PRO A 16 -20.94 -4.42 10.39
CA PRO A 16 -20.53 -3.07 10.03
C PRO A 16 -19.04 -3.03 9.69
N VAL A 17 -18.70 -2.16 8.73
CA VAL A 17 -17.31 -1.89 8.32
C VAL A 17 -16.98 -0.43 8.56
N PHE A 18 -15.70 -0.09 8.77
CA PHE A 18 -15.30 1.31 8.85
C PHE A 18 -15.39 1.95 7.45
N ILE A 19 -16.02 3.13 7.38
CA ILE A 19 -16.24 3.88 6.14
C ILE A 19 -15.76 5.32 6.28
N PRO A 20 -15.35 6.00 5.18
CA PRO A 20 -14.85 7.39 5.24
C PRO A 20 -15.83 8.38 5.86
N GLU A 21 -17.13 8.12 5.76
CA GLU A 21 -18.19 8.95 6.35
C GLU A 21 -18.16 8.98 7.89
N GLN A 22 -17.46 8.02 8.52
CA GLN A 22 -17.30 7.91 9.98
C GLN A 22 -16.06 8.66 10.52
N LEU A 23 -15.30 9.33 9.65
CA LEU A 23 -14.15 10.12 10.07
C LEU A 23 -14.56 11.21 11.07
N THR A 24 -13.86 11.26 12.20
CA THR A 24 -14.07 12.26 13.24
C THR A 24 -13.68 13.67 12.74
N PRO A 25 -14.14 14.76 13.42
CA PRO A 25 -13.70 16.11 13.09
C PRO A 25 -12.16 16.27 13.10
N ASP A 26 -11.47 15.69 14.08
CA ASP A 26 -10.00 15.75 14.19
C ASP A 26 -9.32 15.01 13.04
N GLN A 27 -9.84 13.85 12.63
CA GLN A 27 -9.34 13.11 11.48
C GLN A 27 -9.55 13.90 10.17
N LYS A 28 -10.66 14.59 10.00
CA LYS A 28 -10.90 15.47 8.85
C LYS A 28 -9.94 16.65 8.85
N ALA A 29 -9.74 17.31 10.01
CA ALA A 29 -8.79 18.40 10.17
C ALA A 29 -7.35 17.95 9.86
N LEU A 30 -6.96 16.74 10.25
CA LEU A 30 -5.65 16.16 9.90
C LEU A 30 -5.48 16.02 8.37
N GLY A 31 -6.53 15.57 7.67
CA GLY A 31 -6.52 15.50 6.20
C GLY A 31 -6.40 16.88 5.56
N GLU A 32 -7.13 17.88 6.08
CA GLU A 32 -7.03 19.26 5.61
C GLU A 32 -5.65 19.84 5.84
N THR A 33 -5.09 19.68 7.03
CA THR A 33 -3.71 20.11 7.36
C THR A 33 -2.69 19.49 6.41
N THR A 34 -2.79 18.19 6.14
CA THR A 34 -1.90 17.50 5.21
C THR A 34 -2.01 18.06 3.80
N ARG A 35 -3.23 18.22 3.31
CA ARG A 35 -3.47 18.76 1.97
C ARG A 35 -2.96 20.19 1.85
N GLU A 36 -3.26 21.05 2.83
CA GLU A 36 -2.79 22.43 2.85
C GLU A 36 -1.27 22.53 2.84
N PHE A 37 -0.58 21.70 3.62
CA PHE A 37 0.87 21.64 3.61
C PHE A 37 1.39 21.31 2.20
N VAL A 38 0.84 20.28 1.55
CA VAL A 38 1.28 19.88 0.22
C VAL A 38 0.96 20.96 -0.82
N GLU A 39 -0.25 21.53 -0.80
CA GLU A 39 -0.66 22.58 -1.74
C GLU A 39 0.15 23.89 -1.59
N LYS A 40 0.56 24.23 -0.37
CA LYS A 40 1.28 25.49 -0.09
C LYS A 40 2.81 25.36 -0.16
N GLU A 41 3.39 24.24 0.25
CA GLU A 41 4.84 24.09 0.37
C GLU A 41 5.46 23.15 -0.69
N VAL A 42 4.71 22.16 -1.19
CA VAL A 42 5.24 21.15 -2.11
C VAL A 42 4.89 21.46 -3.56
N VAL A 43 3.61 21.65 -3.86
CA VAL A 43 3.14 21.90 -5.25
C VAL A 43 3.80 23.10 -5.91
N PRO A 44 4.01 24.25 -5.24
CA PRO A 44 4.64 25.41 -5.86
C PRO A 44 6.10 25.19 -6.29
N VAL A 45 6.74 24.13 -5.80
CA VAL A 45 8.13 23.80 -6.13
C VAL A 45 8.26 22.47 -6.87
N SER A 46 7.14 21.94 -7.45
CA SER A 46 7.11 20.64 -8.13
C SER A 46 8.15 20.50 -9.24
N ASP A 47 8.37 21.56 -10.04
CA ASP A 47 9.35 21.50 -11.13
C ASP A 47 10.79 21.46 -10.60
N LYS A 48 11.06 22.10 -9.45
CA LYS A 48 12.36 21.99 -8.77
C LYS A 48 12.55 20.61 -8.15
N ILE A 49 11.47 19.99 -7.66
CA ILE A 49 11.48 18.60 -7.18
C ILE A 49 11.80 17.68 -8.35
N GLU A 50 11.09 17.81 -9.49
CA GLU A 50 11.30 17.02 -10.70
C GLU A 50 12.76 17.17 -11.22
N ALA A 51 13.32 18.37 -11.14
CA ALA A 51 14.71 18.65 -11.48
C ALA A 51 15.73 18.18 -10.43
N GLN A 52 15.32 17.55 -9.35
CA GLN A 52 16.16 17.11 -8.24
C GLN A 52 17.00 18.25 -7.63
N GLU A 53 16.41 19.44 -7.41
CA GLU A 53 17.13 20.55 -6.78
C GLU A 53 17.74 20.10 -5.46
N LYS A 54 19.05 20.33 -5.32
CA LYS A 54 19.85 19.83 -4.19
C LYS A 54 19.25 20.26 -2.84
N ALA A 55 19.14 19.31 -1.92
CA ALA A 55 18.63 19.49 -0.56
C ALA A 55 17.15 19.92 -0.44
N LEU A 56 16.39 20.05 -1.55
CA LEU A 56 15.00 20.47 -1.50
C LEU A 56 14.12 19.40 -0.82
N MET A 57 14.21 18.13 -1.25
CA MET A 57 13.42 17.05 -0.67
C MET A 57 13.65 16.86 0.83
N PRO A 58 14.90 16.79 1.35
CA PRO A 58 15.15 16.77 2.80
C PRO A 58 14.55 17.96 3.54
N LYS A 59 14.61 19.16 2.97
CA LYS A 59 14.01 20.37 3.56
C LYS A 59 12.49 20.23 3.66
N LEU A 60 11.82 19.75 2.62
CA LEU A 60 10.38 19.54 2.62
C LEU A 60 9.95 18.46 3.63
N LEU A 61 10.71 17.37 3.74
CA LEU A 61 10.46 16.33 4.75
C LEU A 61 10.64 16.87 6.17
N LYS A 62 11.68 17.67 6.42
CA LYS A 62 11.87 18.33 7.71
C LYS A 62 10.68 19.26 8.04
N ARG A 63 10.24 20.06 7.07
CA ARG A 63 9.04 20.90 7.24
C ARG A 63 7.79 20.06 7.56
N ALA A 64 7.60 18.90 6.91
CA ALA A 64 6.53 17.97 7.24
C ALA A 64 6.64 17.45 8.68
N GLY A 65 7.87 17.24 9.21
CA GLY A 65 8.12 16.92 10.60
C GLY A 65 7.71 18.05 11.56
N GLU A 66 8.08 19.30 11.24
CA GLU A 66 7.74 20.47 12.05
C GLU A 66 6.22 20.71 12.18
N VAL A 67 5.44 20.31 11.19
CA VAL A 67 3.95 20.35 11.25
C VAL A 67 3.32 19.03 11.73
N GLY A 68 4.14 18.08 12.22
CA GLY A 68 3.67 16.84 12.85
C GLY A 68 3.34 15.69 11.91
N LEU A 69 3.48 15.83 10.59
CA LEU A 69 3.08 14.81 9.63
C LEU A 69 3.97 13.55 9.65
N LEU A 70 5.26 13.68 10.07
CA LEU A 70 6.15 12.54 10.24
C LEU A 70 5.90 11.77 11.55
N MET A 71 5.20 12.38 12.51
CA MET A 71 5.03 11.90 13.88
C MET A 71 3.87 10.92 14.06
N ALA A 72 2.98 10.80 13.08
CA ALA A 72 1.66 10.20 13.22
C ALA A 72 1.67 8.82 13.90
N GLU A 73 2.46 7.89 13.43
CA GLU A 73 2.52 6.52 13.96
C GLU A 73 3.63 6.28 15.01
N VAL A 74 4.46 7.29 15.28
CA VAL A 74 5.51 7.21 16.31
C VAL A 74 4.84 7.35 17.69
N PRO A 75 5.20 6.50 18.68
CA PRO A 75 4.61 6.60 20.02
C PRO A 75 4.88 7.95 20.70
N GLU A 76 3.95 8.43 21.50
CA GLU A 76 4.10 9.67 22.29
C GLU A 76 5.34 9.62 23.20
N SER A 77 5.63 8.47 23.79
CA SER A 77 6.84 8.24 24.61
C SER A 77 8.16 8.42 23.83
N CYS A 78 8.09 8.47 22.50
CA CYS A 78 9.21 8.68 21.59
C CYS A 78 9.09 10.00 20.80
N GLY A 79 8.27 10.94 21.27
CA GLY A 79 8.11 12.25 20.64
C GLY A 79 7.16 12.26 19.43
N GLY A 80 6.36 11.24 19.25
CA GLY A 80 5.35 11.15 18.20
C GLY A 80 3.94 11.51 18.68
N LEU A 81 2.94 11.23 17.84
CA LEU A 81 1.52 11.49 18.12
C LEU A 81 0.74 10.20 18.46
N GLY A 82 1.32 9.02 18.28
CA GLY A 82 0.70 7.74 18.60
C GLY A 82 -0.62 7.46 17.87
N LEU A 83 -0.86 8.09 16.73
CA LEU A 83 -2.11 7.97 15.99
C LEU A 83 -2.27 6.59 15.35
N GLY A 84 -3.52 6.22 15.10
CA GLY A 84 -3.88 4.94 14.50
C GLY A 84 -3.69 4.87 12.98
N LYS A 85 -4.10 3.74 12.42
CA LYS A 85 -3.95 3.44 11.00
C LYS A 85 -4.89 4.25 10.12
N VAL A 86 -6.08 4.58 10.60
CA VAL A 86 -7.01 5.49 9.91
C VAL A 86 -6.36 6.87 9.72
N ALA A 87 -5.73 7.42 10.77
CA ALA A 87 -5.02 8.70 10.66
C ALA A 87 -3.84 8.63 9.66
N SER A 88 -3.07 7.54 9.69
CA SER A 88 -1.98 7.32 8.73
C SER A 88 -2.50 7.16 7.29
N THR A 89 -3.68 6.54 7.10
CA THR A 89 -4.35 6.46 5.79
C THR A 89 -4.72 7.85 5.27
N ILE A 90 -5.29 8.69 6.14
CA ILE A 90 -5.68 10.07 5.81
C ILE A 90 -4.47 10.89 5.36
N ILE A 91 -3.36 10.81 6.09
CA ILE A 91 -2.13 11.51 5.73
C ILE A 91 -1.60 11.00 4.38
N ALA A 92 -1.54 9.68 4.19
CA ALA A 92 -1.09 9.07 2.95
C ALA A 92 -1.95 9.49 1.75
N GLU A 93 -3.26 9.53 1.91
CA GLU A 93 -4.21 9.98 0.90
C GLU A 93 -4.03 11.46 0.53
N ASN A 94 -3.81 12.33 1.52
CA ASN A 94 -3.76 13.77 1.29
C ASN A 94 -2.35 14.30 0.94
N SER A 95 -1.32 13.44 0.88
CA SER A 95 0.06 13.81 0.52
C SER A 95 0.40 13.69 -0.98
N THR A 96 -0.59 13.46 -1.86
CA THR A 96 -0.41 12.88 -3.20
C THR A 96 -0.35 13.86 -4.37
N ALA A 97 -0.46 15.17 -4.14
CA ALA A 97 -0.48 16.15 -5.24
C ALA A 97 0.87 16.29 -5.96
N GLU A 98 1.96 15.74 -5.39
CA GLU A 98 3.27 15.62 -6.01
C GLU A 98 3.84 14.20 -5.74
N GLY A 99 4.09 13.43 -6.83
CA GLY A 99 4.38 12.00 -6.73
C GLY A 99 5.74 11.69 -6.10
N SER A 100 6.78 12.48 -6.40
CA SER A 100 8.13 12.27 -5.85
C SER A 100 8.18 12.57 -4.35
N PHE A 101 7.52 13.64 -3.90
CA PHE A 101 7.38 13.95 -2.48
C PHE A 101 6.61 12.85 -1.75
N GLN A 102 5.48 12.42 -2.31
CA GLN A 102 4.69 11.33 -1.73
C GLN A 102 5.54 10.07 -1.49
N VAL A 103 6.30 9.63 -2.49
CA VAL A 103 7.14 8.43 -2.38
C VAL A 103 8.23 8.61 -1.31
N ALA A 104 8.91 9.75 -1.29
CA ALA A 104 9.93 10.06 -0.30
C ALA A 104 9.37 10.10 1.13
N PHE A 105 8.23 10.77 1.30
CA PHE A 105 7.49 10.90 2.57
C PHE A 105 7.01 9.53 3.08
N MET A 106 6.38 8.73 2.20
CA MET A 106 5.85 7.41 2.54
C MET A 106 6.95 6.40 2.83
N CYS A 107 8.09 6.48 2.14
CA CYS A 107 9.27 5.67 2.45
C CYS A 107 9.77 5.99 3.87
N HIS A 108 9.94 7.27 4.20
CA HIS A 108 10.40 7.69 5.51
C HIS A 108 9.44 7.27 6.62
N THR A 109 8.15 7.64 6.53
CA THR A 109 7.14 7.39 7.60
C THR A 109 6.67 5.93 7.66
N GLY A 110 6.82 5.16 6.59
CA GLY A 110 6.42 3.76 6.50
C GLY A 110 7.59 2.80 6.70
N ILE A 111 8.19 2.40 5.58
CA ILE A 111 9.20 1.34 5.59
C ILE A 111 10.53 1.75 6.24
N GLY A 112 10.82 3.04 6.35
CA GLY A 112 12.03 3.57 7.03
C GLY A 112 11.89 3.62 8.55
N THR A 113 10.81 4.18 9.08
CA THR A 113 10.62 4.44 10.53
C THR A 113 9.95 3.29 11.27
N LEU A 114 8.91 2.67 10.69
CA LEU A 114 8.11 1.67 11.39
C LEU A 114 8.85 0.37 11.75
N PRO A 115 9.89 -0.11 11.04
CA PRO A 115 10.67 -1.23 11.50
C PRO A 115 11.24 -1.01 12.91
N ILE A 116 11.73 0.21 13.21
CA ILE A 116 12.27 0.54 14.53
C ILE A 116 11.14 0.59 15.56
N ASN A 117 9.99 1.15 15.21
CA ASN A 117 8.84 1.22 16.10
C ASN A 117 8.34 -0.17 16.54
N TYR A 118 8.32 -1.13 15.60
CA TYR A 118 7.79 -2.47 15.89
C TYR A 118 8.81 -3.45 16.46
N TRP A 119 10.06 -3.42 16.00
CA TRP A 119 11.08 -4.42 16.35
C TRP A 119 12.28 -3.86 17.09
N GLY A 120 12.37 -2.54 17.21
CA GLY A 120 13.46 -1.89 17.94
C GLY A 120 13.41 -2.18 19.43
N THR A 121 14.61 -2.32 20.04
CA THR A 121 14.77 -2.27 21.49
C THR A 121 14.40 -0.88 22.01
N GLU A 122 14.11 -0.75 23.30
CA GLU A 122 13.80 0.56 23.90
C GLU A 122 14.94 1.58 23.71
N ASN A 123 16.20 1.12 23.73
CA ASN A 123 17.34 1.99 23.46
C ASN A 123 17.38 2.44 22.00
N GLN A 124 17.11 1.55 21.04
CA GLN A 124 17.02 1.92 19.62
C GLN A 124 15.86 2.89 19.37
N LYS A 125 14.68 2.65 19.94
CA LYS A 125 13.54 3.55 19.85
C LYS A 125 13.88 4.93 20.40
N LYS A 126 14.42 5.02 21.61
CA LYS A 126 14.84 6.29 22.24
C LYS A 126 15.90 7.03 21.43
N LYS A 127 16.83 6.31 20.80
CA LYS A 127 17.92 6.90 20.01
C LYS A 127 17.41 7.49 18.69
N TYR A 128 16.52 6.77 17.97
CA TYR A 128 16.21 7.07 16.58
C TYR A 128 14.82 7.69 16.38
N LEU A 129 13.77 7.19 17.06
CA LEU A 129 12.40 7.61 16.77
C LEU A 129 12.14 9.11 16.95
N PRO A 130 12.65 9.80 18.01
CA PRO A 130 12.44 11.24 18.15
C PRO A 130 13.01 12.05 16.97
N LYS A 131 14.19 11.65 16.48
CA LYS A 131 14.84 12.32 15.36
C LYS A 131 14.16 12.03 14.02
N LEU A 132 13.65 10.82 13.84
CA LEU A 132 12.85 10.45 12.66
C LEU A 132 11.49 11.14 12.65
N ALA A 133 10.86 11.26 13.80
CA ALA A 133 9.58 11.95 13.96
C ALA A 133 9.67 13.45 13.66
N SER A 134 10.78 14.11 14.08
CA SER A 134 11.02 15.53 13.80
C SER A 134 11.56 15.82 12.40
N GLY A 135 12.04 14.80 11.66
CA GLY A 135 12.77 14.99 10.41
C GLY A 135 14.20 15.49 10.58
N GLU A 136 14.77 15.46 11.81
CA GLU A 136 16.19 15.68 12.06
C GLU A 136 17.04 14.60 11.41
N MET A 137 16.56 13.34 11.43
CA MET A 137 17.11 12.23 10.67
C MET A 137 16.06 11.72 9.67
N LEU A 138 16.54 11.31 8.51
CA LEU A 138 15.71 10.68 7.47
C LEU A 138 16.10 9.23 7.30
N ALA A 139 15.09 8.36 7.10
CA ALA A 139 15.28 6.92 7.02
C ALA A 139 15.00 6.37 5.63
N ALA A 140 15.72 5.29 5.30
CA ALA A 140 15.52 4.48 4.11
C ALA A 140 15.51 2.98 4.44
N TYR A 141 15.02 2.18 3.47
CA TYR A 141 14.88 0.74 3.60
C TYR A 141 15.67 0.04 2.49
N ALA A 142 16.63 -0.79 2.87
CA ALA A 142 17.64 -1.34 1.98
C ALA A 142 17.56 -2.88 1.93
N LEU A 143 16.59 -3.42 1.18
CA LEU A 143 16.36 -4.87 1.01
C LEU A 143 16.89 -5.37 -0.33
N THR A 144 16.52 -4.71 -1.44
CA THR A 144 16.70 -5.17 -2.81
C THR A 144 18.17 -5.20 -3.23
N GLU A 145 18.58 -6.27 -3.94
CA GLU A 145 19.89 -6.41 -4.58
C GLU A 145 19.71 -6.66 -6.08
N ALA A 146 20.77 -6.48 -6.87
CA ALA A 146 20.74 -6.61 -8.34
C ALA A 146 20.10 -7.93 -8.83
N ASN A 147 20.33 -9.03 -8.10
CA ASN A 147 19.80 -10.36 -8.44
C ASN A 147 18.72 -10.85 -7.46
N ALA A 148 18.21 -10.00 -6.59
CA ALA A 148 17.25 -10.35 -5.53
C ALA A 148 16.20 -9.24 -5.34
N GLY A 149 15.29 -9.11 -6.31
CA GLY A 149 14.12 -8.23 -6.24
C GLY A 149 12.92 -8.98 -5.66
N SER A 150 12.13 -9.66 -6.52
CA SER A 150 10.98 -10.46 -6.08
C SER A 150 11.37 -11.63 -5.18
N ASP A 151 12.50 -12.28 -5.46
CA ASP A 151 13.10 -13.27 -4.56
C ASP A 151 14.05 -12.59 -3.55
N ALA A 152 13.46 -11.84 -2.61
CA ALA A 152 14.22 -11.09 -1.63
C ALA A 152 15.12 -11.97 -0.72
N MET A 153 14.76 -13.26 -0.55
CA MET A 153 15.55 -14.20 0.25
C MET A 153 16.86 -14.63 -0.43
N ALA A 154 16.96 -14.45 -1.76
CA ALA A 154 18.18 -14.75 -2.53
C ALA A 154 19.29 -13.69 -2.38
N GLY A 155 19.04 -12.58 -1.65
CA GLY A 155 20.05 -11.54 -1.38
C GLY A 155 21.38 -12.11 -0.89
N LYS A 156 22.49 -11.49 -1.30
CA LYS A 156 23.87 -11.98 -1.06
C LYS A 156 24.67 -11.14 -0.06
N ALA A 157 24.16 -9.96 0.32
CA ALA A 157 24.83 -9.14 1.34
C ALA A 157 25.04 -9.96 2.63
N ILE A 158 26.23 -9.87 3.19
CA ILE A 158 26.67 -10.67 4.36
C ILE A 158 27.02 -9.78 5.55
N ALA A 159 26.91 -10.34 6.74
CA ALA A 159 27.33 -9.74 7.99
C ALA A 159 28.09 -10.79 8.82
N LYS A 160 29.33 -10.49 9.17
CA LYS A 160 30.22 -11.37 9.96
C LYS A 160 30.46 -10.78 11.34
N LEU A 161 30.21 -11.56 12.39
CA LEU A 161 30.49 -11.13 13.77
C LEU A 161 32.01 -11.07 13.99
N THR A 162 32.47 -9.98 14.59
CA THR A 162 33.90 -9.83 14.95
C THR A 162 34.31 -10.78 16.09
N PRO A 163 35.58 -11.17 16.20
CA PRO A 163 36.05 -12.08 17.25
C PRO A 163 35.75 -11.59 18.67
N ASP A 164 35.79 -10.27 18.91
CA ASP A 164 35.47 -9.64 20.20
C ASP A 164 33.94 -9.55 20.47
N LYS A 165 33.10 -9.99 19.49
CA LYS A 165 31.65 -10.01 19.54
C LYS A 165 30.98 -8.65 19.76
N LYS A 166 31.67 -7.54 19.44
CA LYS A 166 31.13 -6.20 19.61
C LYS A 166 30.52 -5.61 18.36
N TYR A 167 30.90 -6.13 17.19
CA TYR A 167 30.48 -5.57 15.90
C TYR A 167 30.13 -6.68 14.90
N TYR A 168 29.32 -6.33 13.91
CA TYR A 168 29.20 -7.04 12.65
C TYR A 168 29.92 -6.25 11.56
N ILE A 169 30.66 -6.95 10.69
CA ILE A 169 31.23 -6.37 9.46
C ILE A 169 30.25 -6.70 8.33
N LEU A 170 29.67 -5.67 7.75
CA LEU A 170 28.72 -5.79 6.63
C LEU A 170 29.41 -5.55 5.30
N GLU A 171 29.14 -6.43 4.34
CA GLU A 171 29.59 -6.33 2.95
C GLU A 171 28.42 -6.59 1.99
N GLY A 172 28.33 -5.79 0.92
CA GLY A 172 27.36 -5.99 -0.16
C GLY A 172 26.89 -4.69 -0.76
N GLU A 173 25.97 -4.83 -1.71
CA GLU A 173 25.35 -3.71 -2.41
C GLU A 173 23.83 -3.89 -2.43
N LYS A 174 23.11 -2.82 -2.16
CA LYS A 174 21.66 -2.73 -2.30
C LYS A 174 21.32 -1.74 -3.41
N ILE A 175 20.28 -2.02 -4.18
CA ILE A 175 19.89 -1.18 -5.31
C ILE A 175 18.47 -0.64 -5.14
N PHE A 176 18.17 0.42 -5.87
CA PHE A 176 16.86 1.08 -5.86
C PHE A 176 16.43 1.57 -4.48
N ILE A 177 17.37 2.13 -3.71
CA ILE A 177 17.10 2.59 -2.34
C ILE A 177 16.49 3.99 -2.38
N THR A 178 15.18 4.05 -2.18
CA THR A 178 14.43 5.31 -2.04
C THR A 178 14.92 6.08 -0.83
N ASN A 179 15.09 7.40 -0.97
CA ASN A 179 15.71 8.31 -0.01
C ASN A 179 17.21 8.08 0.22
N GLY A 180 17.82 7.07 -0.42
CA GLY A 180 19.19 6.66 -0.13
C GLY A 180 20.24 7.78 -0.31
N GLY A 181 20.05 8.69 -1.25
CA GLY A 181 20.98 9.79 -1.50
C GLY A 181 21.09 10.78 -0.33
N PHE A 182 20.04 10.90 0.49
CA PHE A 182 20.01 11.84 1.62
C PHE A 182 19.65 11.21 2.98
N ALA A 183 19.26 9.94 3.04
CA ALA A 183 18.93 9.28 4.30
C ALA A 183 20.14 9.23 5.24
N ASP A 184 19.88 9.40 6.54
CA ASP A 184 20.86 9.31 7.62
C ASP A 184 20.90 7.91 8.23
N LEU A 185 19.80 7.15 8.11
CA LEU A 185 19.61 5.83 8.71
C LEU A 185 19.03 4.87 7.70
N PHE A 186 19.62 3.68 7.60
CA PHE A 186 19.19 2.61 6.72
C PHE A 186 18.79 1.37 7.53
N THR A 187 17.61 0.80 7.27
CA THR A 187 17.31 -0.58 7.68
C THR A 187 17.86 -1.51 6.60
N VAL A 188 18.99 -2.16 6.88
CA VAL A 188 19.71 -3.02 5.94
C VAL A 188 19.52 -4.49 6.28
N PHE A 189 19.29 -5.30 5.25
CA PHE A 189 19.16 -6.76 5.39
C PHE A 189 20.42 -7.45 4.85
N ALA A 190 21.10 -8.22 5.70
CA ALA A 190 22.28 -8.99 5.35
C ALA A 190 22.21 -10.40 5.99
N LYS A 191 22.97 -11.35 5.47
CA LYS A 191 22.98 -12.74 5.98
C LYS A 191 24.04 -12.91 7.06
N VAL A 192 23.62 -13.34 8.25
CA VAL A 192 24.49 -13.88 9.30
C VAL A 192 24.35 -15.39 9.24
N ASP A 193 25.42 -16.12 8.99
CA ASP A 193 25.43 -17.59 8.87
C ASP A 193 24.33 -18.10 7.92
N GLY A 194 24.18 -17.45 6.78
CA GLY A 194 23.20 -17.78 5.75
C GLY A 194 21.76 -17.35 6.05
N LYS A 195 21.47 -16.78 7.23
CA LYS A 195 20.12 -16.38 7.65
C LYS A 195 19.96 -14.86 7.61
N MET A 196 18.89 -14.37 6.96
CA MET A 196 18.60 -12.94 6.86
C MET A 196 18.44 -12.30 8.24
N THR A 197 19.17 -11.22 8.47
CA THR A 197 19.17 -10.40 9.68
C THR A 197 18.99 -8.93 9.28
N ALA A 198 18.29 -8.15 10.08
CA ALA A 198 18.11 -6.71 9.86
C ALA A 198 19.07 -5.91 10.75
N PHE A 199 19.63 -4.84 10.20
CA PHE A 199 20.58 -3.95 10.87
C PHE A 199 20.17 -2.50 10.70
N LEU A 200 20.37 -1.69 11.74
CA LEU A 200 20.29 -0.23 11.68
C LEU A 200 21.68 0.31 11.34
N VAL A 201 21.84 0.80 10.11
CA VAL A 201 23.12 1.31 9.60
C VAL A 201 23.03 2.82 9.42
N GLU A 202 23.85 3.57 10.16
CA GLU A 202 23.94 5.02 10.00
C GLU A 202 24.81 5.37 8.79
N LYS A 203 24.43 6.39 8.04
CA LYS A 203 25.22 6.88 6.88
C LYS A 203 26.64 7.28 7.27
N SER A 204 26.83 7.71 8.52
CA SER A 204 28.12 8.12 9.07
C SER A 204 29.08 6.96 9.35
N PHE A 205 28.65 5.71 9.30
CA PHE A 205 29.55 4.57 9.52
C PHE A 205 30.55 4.47 8.37
N GLU A 206 31.82 4.27 8.73
CA GLU A 206 32.88 4.06 7.75
C GLU A 206 32.57 2.89 6.83
N GLY A 207 32.81 3.06 5.53
CA GLY A 207 32.50 2.06 4.50
C GLY A 207 31.08 2.15 3.93
N VAL A 208 30.21 3.02 4.45
CA VAL A 208 28.89 3.31 3.88
C VAL A 208 29.01 4.39 2.81
N SER A 209 28.57 4.07 1.58
CA SER A 209 28.50 5.04 0.49
C SER A 209 27.27 4.78 -0.39
N THR A 210 26.95 5.74 -1.25
CA THR A 210 25.86 5.63 -2.22
C THR A 210 26.37 5.85 -3.63
N GLY A 211 25.81 5.13 -4.60
CA GLY A 211 26.05 5.34 -6.01
C GLY A 211 25.28 6.55 -6.58
N PRO A 212 25.32 6.74 -7.90
CA PRO A 212 24.58 7.80 -8.58
C PRO A 212 23.06 7.58 -8.51
N GLU A 213 22.30 8.67 -8.72
CA GLU A 213 20.85 8.61 -8.86
C GLU A 213 20.43 7.81 -10.09
N GLU A 214 19.43 6.96 -9.92
CA GLU A 214 18.83 6.18 -11.01
C GLU A 214 18.05 7.08 -11.97
N LYS A 215 18.23 6.87 -13.26
CA LYS A 215 17.44 7.53 -14.32
C LYS A 215 16.12 6.79 -14.48
N LYS A 216 15.04 7.35 -13.96
CA LYS A 216 13.73 6.69 -13.89
C LYS A 216 12.76 7.23 -14.94
N MET A 217 11.69 6.48 -15.21
CA MET A 217 10.58 6.89 -16.07
C MET A 217 9.77 8.04 -15.45
N GLY A 218 9.58 8.02 -14.12
CA GLY A 218 8.83 8.99 -13.35
C GLY A 218 9.38 9.08 -11.93
N ILE A 219 8.72 9.84 -11.05
CA ILE A 219 9.18 10.13 -9.69
C ILE A 219 10.64 10.60 -9.68
N HIS A 220 10.99 11.47 -10.64
CA HIS A 220 12.39 11.90 -10.81
C HIS A 220 12.93 12.57 -9.55
N GLY A 221 12.12 13.37 -8.87
CA GLY A 221 12.49 14.08 -7.66
C GLY A 221 12.67 13.20 -6.41
N SER A 222 12.23 11.94 -6.44
CA SER A 222 12.50 10.98 -5.38
C SER A 222 13.89 10.39 -5.56
N SER A 223 14.80 10.64 -4.61
CA SER A 223 16.13 10.03 -4.62
C SER A 223 16.04 8.52 -4.62
N THR A 224 16.77 7.88 -5.53
CA THR A 224 16.82 6.42 -5.66
C THR A 224 18.24 6.05 -6.08
N VAL A 225 19.00 5.44 -5.20
CA VAL A 225 20.44 5.17 -5.40
C VAL A 225 20.82 3.75 -4.98
N PRO A 226 21.92 3.19 -5.46
CA PRO A 226 22.58 2.06 -4.81
C PRO A 226 23.14 2.45 -3.45
N LEU A 227 23.04 1.56 -2.46
CA LEU A 227 23.73 1.63 -1.18
C LEU A 227 24.87 0.60 -1.17
N ILE A 228 26.09 1.07 -0.99
CA ILE A 228 27.31 0.27 -1.04
C ILE A 228 27.85 0.12 0.38
N LEU A 229 28.12 -1.11 0.78
CA LEU A 229 28.65 -1.49 2.09
C LEU A 229 30.00 -2.18 1.90
N GLN A 230 31.07 -1.53 2.32
CA GLN A 230 32.45 -2.04 2.26
C GLN A 230 33.05 -2.10 3.66
N ASP A 231 33.18 -3.29 4.21
CA ASP A 231 33.71 -3.53 5.55
C ASP A 231 33.05 -2.68 6.66
N VAL A 232 31.74 -2.41 6.50
CA VAL A 232 31.01 -1.51 7.42
C VAL A 232 30.91 -2.14 8.80
N LYS A 233 31.52 -1.47 9.77
CA LYS A 233 31.55 -1.90 11.17
C LYS A 233 30.30 -1.44 11.91
N VAL A 234 29.33 -2.35 12.09
CA VAL A 234 28.04 -2.08 12.72
C VAL A 234 28.03 -2.66 14.15
N PRO A 235 27.74 -1.87 15.19
CA PRO A 235 27.64 -2.35 16.57
C PRO A 235 26.59 -3.44 16.72
N VAL A 236 26.81 -4.43 17.59
CA VAL A 236 25.85 -5.53 17.81
C VAL A 236 24.49 -5.03 18.33
N GLU A 237 24.49 -3.92 19.07
CA GLU A 237 23.27 -3.25 19.53
C GLU A 237 22.42 -2.62 18.40
N ASN A 238 22.97 -2.51 17.19
CA ASN A 238 22.25 -2.05 16.00
C ASN A 238 21.60 -3.20 15.20
N VAL A 239 21.66 -4.45 15.68
CA VAL A 239 20.80 -5.52 15.16
C VAL A 239 19.34 -5.16 15.47
N LEU A 240 18.51 -5.12 14.45
CA LEU A 240 17.08 -4.88 14.60
C LEU A 240 16.33 -6.21 14.75
N GLY A 241 15.66 -6.38 15.88
CA GLY A 241 15.02 -7.63 16.25
C GLY A 241 16.02 -8.76 16.55
N GLU A 242 15.77 -9.96 16.05
CA GLU A 242 16.58 -11.15 16.32
C GLU A 242 17.47 -11.54 15.12
N VAL A 243 18.70 -11.98 15.39
CA VAL A 243 19.61 -12.54 14.38
C VAL A 243 18.93 -13.73 13.68
N GLY A 244 18.98 -13.75 12.35
CA GLY A 244 18.35 -14.78 11.51
C GLY A 244 16.84 -14.68 11.34
N ARG A 245 16.20 -13.65 11.92
CA ARG A 245 14.75 -13.40 11.80
C ARG A 245 14.42 -12.16 10.94
N GLY A 246 15.37 -11.57 10.25
CA GLY A 246 15.18 -10.39 9.43
C GLY A 246 14.10 -10.53 8.35
N HIS A 247 13.84 -11.73 7.84
CA HIS A 247 12.75 -11.99 6.89
C HIS A 247 11.37 -11.61 7.45
N LYS A 248 11.12 -11.82 8.75
CA LYS A 248 9.86 -11.40 9.39
C LYS A 248 9.71 -9.88 9.38
N ILE A 249 10.79 -9.17 9.66
CA ILE A 249 10.83 -7.71 9.60
C ILE A 249 10.58 -7.26 8.16
N ALA A 250 11.32 -7.84 7.20
CA ALA A 250 11.20 -7.49 5.79
C ALA A 250 9.75 -7.60 5.29
N PHE A 251 9.13 -8.76 5.42
CA PHE A 251 7.82 -9.01 4.83
C PHE A 251 6.68 -8.28 5.53
N ASN A 252 6.73 -8.12 6.86
CA ASN A 252 5.70 -7.37 7.57
C ASN A 252 5.82 -5.85 7.36
N THR A 253 7.04 -5.34 7.17
CA THR A 253 7.26 -3.96 6.72
C THR A 253 6.65 -3.72 5.35
N LEU A 254 6.81 -4.67 4.42
CA LEU A 254 6.17 -4.58 3.10
C LEU A 254 4.64 -4.61 3.16
N ASN A 255 4.02 -5.30 4.14
CA ASN A 255 2.56 -5.23 4.33
C ASN A 255 2.10 -3.81 4.67
N VAL A 256 2.87 -3.08 5.48
CA VAL A 256 2.60 -1.66 5.76
C VAL A 256 2.77 -0.81 4.49
N GLY A 257 3.85 -1.01 3.74
CA GLY A 257 4.10 -0.32 2.48
C GLY A 257 2.97 -0.53 1.47
N ARG A 258 2.48 -1.76 1.32
CA ARG A 258 1.35 -2.11 0.43
C ARG A 258 0.08 -1.36 0.77
N TRP A 259 -0.27 -1.32 2.05
CA TRP A 259 -1.44 -0.59 2.51
C TRP A 259 -1.31 0.92 2.29
N LYS A 260 -0.20 1.52 2.69
CA LYS A 260 0.06 2.96 2.47
C LYS A 260 0.05 3.31 0.97
N LEU A 261 0.58 2.44 0.12
CA LEU A 261 0.49 2.60 -1.33
C LEU A 261 -0.97 2.64 -1.80
N GLY A 262 -1.81 1.72 -1.31
CA GLY A 262 -3.25 1.74 -1.60
C GLY A 262 -3.91 3.07 -1.22
N ALA A 263 -3.59 3.59 -0.02
CA ALA A 263 -4.08 4.89 0.45
C ALA A 263 -3.58 6.05 -0.42
N GLY A 264 -2.31 6.05 -0.81
CA GLY A 264 -1.77 7.03 -1.75
C GLY A 264 -2.46 6.98 -3.13
N CYS A 265 -2.79 5.77 -3.61
CA CYS A 265 -3.55 5.64 -4.87
C CYS A 265 -4.95 6.27 -4.78
N VAL A 266 -5.63 6.24 -3.61
CA VAL A 266 -6.91 6.95 -3.40
C VAL A 266 -6.73 8.45 -3.65
N GLY A 267 -5.77 9.07 -2.99
CA GLY A 267 -5.54 10.52 -3.09
C GLY A 267 -5.12 10.96 -4.50
N ALA A 268 -4.16 10.27 -5.12
CA ALA A 268 -3.71 10.56 -6.48
C ALA A 268 -4.87 10.42 -7.49
N THR A 269 -5.72 9.40 -7.32
CA THR A 269 -6.92 9.21 -8.15
C THR A 269 -7.93 10.34 -7.97
N LYS A 270 -8.18 10.79 -6.73
CA LYS A 270 -9.03 11.97 -6.44
C LYS A 270 -8.49 13.22 -7.13
N HIS A 271 -7.19 13.44 -7.05
CA HIS A 271 -6.54 14.60 -7.66
C HIS A 271 -6.69 14.60 -9.19
N LEU A 272 -6.40 13.46 -9.84
CA LEU A 272 -6.55 13.31 -11.30
C LEU A 272 -8.00 13.51 -11.77
N ILE A 273 -8.99 12.94 -11.06
CA ILE A 273 -10.40 13.14 -11.40
C ILE A 273 -10.78 14.62 -11.27
N LYS A 274 -10.34 15.30 -10.21
CA LYS A 274 -10.60 16.74 -10.00
C LYS A 274 -10.05 17.58 -11.15
N ILE A 275 -8.79 17.35 -11.56
CA ILE A 275 -8.14 18.07 -12.68
C ILE A 275 -8.87 17.78 -13.98
N SER A 276 -9.15 16.52 -14.28
CA SER A 276 -9.80 16.10 -15.52
C SER A 276 -11.23 16.64 -15.61
N ALA A 277 -11.99 16.58 -14.51
CA ALA A 277 -13.35 17.13 -14.47
C ALA A 277 -13.35 18.64 -14.74
N LYS A 278 -12.40 19.40 -14.17
CA LYS A 278 -12.24 20.82 -14.47
C LYS A 278 -11.92 21.04 -15.94
N TYR A 279 -10.92 20.34 -16.47
CA TYR A 279 -10.49 20.49 -17.86
C TYR A 279 -11.61 20.20 -18.86
N VAL A 280 -12.38 19.13 -18.72
CA VAL A 280 -13.45 18.78 -19.66
C VAL A 280 -14.62 19.77 -19.64
N MET A 281 -14.81 20.50 -18.55
CA MET A 281 -15.82 21.58 -18.45
C MET A 281 -15.35 22.90 -19.09
N GLU A 282 -14.04 23.16 -19.13
CA GLU A 282 -13.44 24.37 -19.69
C GLU A 282 -13.08 24.20 -21.17
N ARG A 283 -12.56 23.01 -21.57
CA ARG A 283 -12.15 22.73 -22.94
C ARG A 283 -13.34 22.65 -23.90
N GLN A 284 -13.32 23.48 -24.95
CA GLN A 284 -14.38 23.49 -25.95
C GLN A 284 -13.94 22.85 -27.25
N GLN A 285 -14.80 22.02 -27.83
CA GLN A 285 -14.72 21.48 -29.19
C GLN A 285 -16.14 21.34 -29.77
N PHE A 286 -16.28 21.49 -31.07
CA PHE A 286 -17.60 21.42 -31.76
C PHE A 286 -18.65 22.39 -31.17
N GLY A 287 -18.20 23.52 -30.62
CA GLY A 287 -19.07 24.54 -30.04
C GLY A 287 -19.56 24.29 -28.60
N HIS A 288 -19.06 23.21 -27.94
CA HIS A 288 -19.48 22.84 -26.57
C HIS A 288 -18.28 22.44 -25.72
N PRO A 289 -18.38 22.56 -24.37
CA PRO A 289 -17.45 21.89 -23.46
C PRO A 289 -17.38 20.39 -23.77
N ILE A 290 -16.19 19.82 -23.80
CA ILE A 290 -16.05 18.39 -24.13
C ILE A 290 -16.73 17.48 -23.11
N GLY A 291 -16.93 17.95 -21.87
CA GLY A 291 -17.70 17.25 -20.83
C GLY A 291 -19.17 17.04 -21.17
N ASN A 292 -19.72 17.71 -22.21
CA ASN A 292 -21.08 17.47 -22.68
C ASN A 292 -21.21 16.21 -23.55
N PHE A 293 -20.10 15.69 -24.07
CA PHE A 293 -20.13 14.46 -24.88
C PHE A 293 -20.26 13.22 -24.01
N GLU A 294 -21.08 12.29 -24.47
CA GLU A 294 -21.42 11.06 -23.72
C GLU A 294 -20.18 10.22 -23.40
N LEU A 295 -19.28 10.02 -24.37
CA LEU A 295 -18.04 9.26 -24.16
C LEU A 295 -17.11 9.87 -23.10
N ILE A 296 -17.07 11.21 -22.99
CA ILE A 296 -16.27 11.87 -21.94
C ILE A 296 -16.93 11.71 -20.58
N ARG A 297 -18.26 11.86 -20.49
CA ARG A 297 -19.00 11.62 -19.24
C ARG A 297 -18.86 10.19 -18.75
N GLU A 298 -18.85 9.21 -19.67
CA GLU A 298 -18.64 7.81 -19.36
C GLU A 298 -17.25 7.58 -18.72
N LYS A 299 -16.18 8.20 -19.26
CA LYS A 299 -14.84 8.13 -18.69
C LYS A 299 -14.77 8.68 -17.26
N ILE A 300 -15.34 9.85 -17.01
CA ILE A 300 -15.41 10.44 -15.67
C ILE A 300 -16.20 9.54 -14.71
N ALA A 301 -17.34 8.98 -15.16
CA ALA A 301 -18.14 8.10 -14.34
C ALA A 301 -17.40 6.79 -13.97
N ASP A 302 -16.69 6.18 -14.93
CA ASP A 302 -15.89 4.98 -14.67
C ASP A 302 -14.74 5.26 -13.68
N CYS A 303 -14.06 6.40 -13.83
CA CYS A 303 -13.04 6.84 -12.88
C CYS A 303 -13.63 7.01 -11.47
N ALA A 304 -14.78 7.68 -11.35
CA ALA A 304 -15.44 7.91 -10.06
C ALA A 304 -15.90 6.60 -9.39
N ILE A 305 -16.45 5.65 -10.17
CA ILE A 305 -16.85 4.34 -9.64
C ILE A 305 -15.64 3.56 -9.11
N LYS A 306 -14.56 3.53 -9.88
CA LYS A 306 -13.32 2.84 -9.46
C LYS A 306 -12.73 3.47 -8.20
N LEU A 307 -12.71 4.79 -8.12
CA LEU A 307 -12.28 5.52 -6.92
C LEU A 307 -13.15 5.18 -5.71
N TYR A 308 -14.48 5.18 -5.86
CA TYR A 308 -15.41 4.85 -4.77
C TYR A 308 -15.13 3.47 -4.18
N LEU A 309 -14.90 2.47 -5.03
CA LEU A 309 -14.59 1.11 -4.60
C LEU A 309 -13.21 1.02 -3.93
N LEU A 310 -12.20 1.70 -4.49
CA LEU A 310 -10.86 1.74 -3.93
C LEU A 310 -10.85 2.41 -2.54
N GLU A 311 -11.51 3.54 -2.41
CA GLU A 311 -11.61 4.27 -1.14
C GLU A 311 -12.32 3.41 -0.08
N SER A 312 -13.43 2.77 -0.44
CA SER A 312 -14.16 1.88 0.46
C SER A 312 -13.29 0.73 0.97
N LEU A 313 -12.54 0.08 0.08
CA LEU A 313 -11.61 -1.01 0.39
C LEU A 313 -10.48 -0.56 1.33
N VAL A 314 -9.85 0.57 1.02
CA VAL A 314 -8.70 1.08 1.80
C VAL A 314 -9.12 1.49 3.20
N TYR A 315 -10.26 2.17 3.35
CA TYR A 315 -10.74 2.60 4.67
C TYR A 315 -11.28 1.44 5.51
N ARG A 316 -11.96 0.46 4.90
CA ARG A 316 -12.31 -0.78 5.63
C ARG A 316 -11.08 -1.45 6.21
N TYR A 317 -10.03 -1.60 5.41
CA TYR A 317 -8.79 -2.20 5.88
C TYR A 317 -8.12 -1.36 6.98
N ALA A 318 -8.07 -0.04 6.84
CA ALA A 318 -7.55 0.85 7.88
C ALA A 318 -8.30 0.69 9.21
N GLY A 319 -9.63 0.61 9.15
CA GLY A 319 -10.47 0.37 10.34
C GLY A 319 -10.21 -0.99 11.00
N LEU A 320 -10.06 -2.06 10.21
CA LEU A 320 -9.69 -3.39 10.73
C LEU A 320 -8.35 -3.38 11.46
N LEU A 321 -7.35 -2.67 10.91
CA LEU A 321 -6.04 -2.53 11.55
C LEU A 321 -6.12 -1.69 12.84
N ASP A 322 -6.90 -0.61 12.86
CA ASP A 322 -7.06 0.21 14.06
C ASP A 322 -7.75 -0.56 15.18
N GLU A 323 -8.83 -1.28 14.88
CA GLU A 323 -9.49 -2.15 15.83
C GLU A 323 -8.55 -3.21 16.40
N ALA A 324 -7.79 -3.87 15.50
CA ALA A 324 -6.82 -4.87 15.90
C ALA A 324 -5.71 -4.27 16.78
N HIS A 325 -5.10 -3.15 16.36
CA HIS A 325 -4.01 -2.52 17.09
C HIS A 325 -4.44 -1.90 18.42
N SER A 326 -5.68 -1.43 18.55
CA SER A 326 -6.22 -0.91 19.82
C SER A 326 -6.32 -2.01 20.90
N SER A 327 -6.51 -3.26 20.48
CA SER A 327 -6.59 -4.43 21.38
C SER A 327 -5.22 -5.05 21.68
N ALA A 328 -4.15 -4.62 20.98
CA ALA A 328 -2.82 -5.18 21.13
C ALA A 328 -2.12 -4.70 22.39
N LYS A 329 -1.58 -5.63 23.19
CA LYS A 329 -0.88 -5.34 24.45
C LYS A 329 0.57 -4.85 24.23
N ASP A 330 1.17 -5.23 23.12
CA ASP A 330 2.58 -4.94 22.81
C ASP A 330 2.84 -4.88 21.29
N SER A 331 4.06 -4.48 20.92
CA SER A 331 4.50 -4.42 19.53
C SER A 331 4.48 -5.79 18.83
N ALA A 332 4.73 -6.89 19.54
CA ALA A 332 4.72 -8.22 18.95
C ALA A 332 3.30 -8.65 18.51
N GLN A 333 2.28 -8.27 19.28
CA GLN A 333 0.88 -8.50 18.87
C GLN A 333 0.50 -7.60 17.68
N LYS A 334 0.94 -6.34 17.64
CA LYS A 334 0.72 -5.45 16.49
C LYS A 334 1.33 -6.03 15.21
N VAL A 335 2.54 -6.60 15.30
CA VAL A 335 3.19 -7.29 14.17
C VAL A 335 2.38 -8.48 13.69
N LYS A 336 1.88 -9.33 14.59
CA LYS A 336 1.02 -10.46 14.22
C LYS A 336 -0.25 -10.01 13.48
N GLN A 337 -0.80 -8.85 13.85
CA GLN A 337 -1.98 -8.29 13.19
C GLN A 337 -1.64 -7.75 11.79
N LEU A 338 -0.45 -7.18 11.58
CA LEU A 338 0.01 -6.84 10.22
C LEU A 338 0.18 -8.09 9.34
N GLU A 339 0.68 -9.18 9.91
CA GLU A 339 0.79 -10.48 9.22
C GLU A 339 -0.59 -11.10 8.96
N GLU A 340 -1.52 -10.98 9.90
CA GLU A 340 -2.90 -11.46 9.78
C GLU A 340 -3.60 -10.88 8.55
N TYR A 341 -3.47 -9.58 8.31
CA TYR A 341 -4.13 -8.88 7.20
C TYR A 341 -3.25 -8.71 5.95
N ALA A 342 -2.27 -9.60 5.73
CA ALA A 342 -1.40 -9.54 4.55
C ALA A 342 -2.16 -9.72 3.22
N VAL A 343 -3.29 -10.44 3.24
CA VAL A 343 -4.18 -10.62 2.07
C VAL A 343 -4.82 -9.30 1.69
N GLU A 344 -5.44 -8.60 2.64
CA GLU A 344 -6.09 -7.31 2.47
C GLU A 344 -5.09 -6.22 2.03
N ALA A 345 -3.90 -6.20 2.63
CA ALA A 345 -2.82 -5.31 2.23
C ALA A 345 -2.42 -5.51 0.76
N SER A 346 -2.30 -6.78 0.33
CA SER A 346 -1.98 -7.12 -1.05
C SER A 346 -3.12 -6.76 -2.01
N ILE A 347 -4.37 -6.96 -1.62
CA ILE A 347 -5.55 -6.54 -2.39
C ILE A 347 -5.55 -5.02 -2.56
N ALA A 348 -5.35 -4.25 -1.48
CA ALA A 348 -5.31 -2.80 -1.52
C ALA A 348 -4.21 -2.27 -2.47
N LYS A 349 -3.02 -2.89 -2.43
CA LYS A 349 -1.90 -2.54 -3.31
C LYS A 349 -2.20 -2.83 -4.78
N VAL A 350 -2.67 -4.03 -5.08
CA VAL A 350 -2.93 -4.44 -6.48
C VAL A 350 -4.08 -3.62 -7.05
N TYR A 351 -5.21 -3.57 -6.35
CA TYR A 351 -6.39 -2.83 -6.80
C TYR A 351 -6.10 -1.34 -6.94
N GLY A 352 -5.46 -0.72 -5.92
CA GLY A 352 -5.13 0.70 -5.93
C GLY A 352 -4.21 1.09 -7.08
N SER A 353 -3.12 0.36 -7.28
CA SER A 353 -2.17 0.65 -8.37
C SER A 353 -2.78 0.46 -9.77
N GLU A 354 -3.70 -0.48 -9.94
CA GLU A 354 -4.41 -0.71 -11.21
C GLU A 354 -5.49 0.35 -11.46
N VAL A 355 -6.21 0.78 -10.42
CA VAL A 355 -7.17 1.90 -10.52
C VAL A 355 -6.45 3.20 -10.86
N LEU A 356 -5.36 3.52 -10.17
CA LEU A 356 -4.60 4.73 -10.44
C LEU A 356 -4.03 4.73 -11.87
N GLN A 357 -3.50 3.60 -12.35
CA GLN A 357 -3.03 3.48 -13.73
C GLN A 357 -4.17 3.72 -14.74
N PHE A 358 -5.34 3.13 -14.51
CA PHE A 358 -6.52 3.33 -15.36
C PHE A 358 -6.94 4.81 -15.39
N VAL A 359 -7.04 5.46 -14.23
CA VAL A 359 -7.47 6.86 -14.15
C VAL A 359 -6.42 7.81 -14.73
N SER A 360 -5.13 7.50 -14.59
CA SER A 360 -4.05 8.28 -15.22
C SER A 360 -4.12 8.21 -16.75
N ASP A 361 -4.40 7.04 -17.30
CA ASP A 361 -4.58 6.84 -18.74
C ASP A 361 -5.79 7.62 -19.27
N GLU A 362 -6.92 7.52 -18.59
CA GLU A 362 -8.13 8.25 -18.94
C GLU A 362 -7.96 9.77 -18.77
N ALA A 363 -7.16 10.23 -17.81
CA ALA A 363 -6.85 11.64 -17.64
C ALA A 363 -6.08 12.20 -18.84
N ILE A 364 -5.02 11.50 -19.29
CA ILE A 364 -4.31 11.87 -20.52
C ILE A 364 -5.27 11.86 -21.71
N GLN A 365 -6.08 10.82 -21.86
CA GLN A 365 -7.01 10.69 -22.98
C GLN A 365 -8.03 11.83 -23.03
N MET A 366 -8.56 12.25 -21.87
CA MET A 366 -9.49 13.39 -21.78
C MET A 366 -8.83 14.74 -22.11
N HIS A 367 -7.52 14.89 -21.82
CA HIS A 367 -6.76 16.10 -22.19
C HIS A 367 -6.35 16.10 -23.66
N GLY A 368 -6.40 14.96 -24.36
CA GLY A 368 -5.99 14.83 -25.76
C GLY A 368 -4.52 15.15 -25.96
N GLY A 369 -4.14 15.83 -27.03
CA GLY A 369 -2.75 16.19 -27.31
C GLY A 369 -2.06 16.97 -26.18
N TYR A 370 -2.81 17.81 -25.47
CA TYR A 370 -2.28 18.54 -24.31
C TYR A 370 -1.92 17.60 -23.13
N GLY A 371 -2.63 16.48 -22.97
CA GLY A 371 -2.28 15.50 -21.94
C GLY A 371 -0.97 14.75 -22.20
N PHE A 372 -0.43 14.84 -23.42
CA PHE A 372 0.85 14.25 -23.82
C PHE A 372 2.03 15.23 -23.69
N CYS A 373 1.75 16.51 -23.39
CA CYS A 373 2.75 17.55 -23.22
C CYS A 373 3.07 17.74 -21.73
N ASP A 374 4.34 18.01 -21.40
CA ASP A 374 4.85 18.20 -20.06
C ASP A 374 4.36 19.48 -19.35
N ASP A 375 3.74 20.40 -20.09
CA ASP A 375 3.02 21.55 -19.54
C ASP A 375 1.79 21.17 -18.69
N TYR A 376 1.29 19.93 -18.84
CA TYR A 376 0.11 19.44 -18.13
C TYR A 376 0.46 18.32 -17.18
N ILE A 377 0.19 18.52 -15.91
CA ILE A 377 0.55 17.63 -14.81
C ILE A 377 0.08 16.16 -14.98
N VAL A 378 -0.92 15.88 -15.82
CA VAL A 378 -1.46 14.54 -16.04
C VAL A 378 -0.44 13.59 -16.66
N GLU A 379 0.49 14.09 -17.50
CA GLU A 379 1.57 13.27 -18.05
C GLU A 379 2.54 12.81 -16.96
N ARG A 380 2.89 13.71 -16.01
CA ARG A 380 3.75 13.39 -14.85
C ARG A 380 3.11 12.33 -13.98
N PHE A 381 1.82 12.47 -13.65
CA PHE A 381 1.07 11.44 -12.93
C PHE A 381 1.08 10.09 -13.64
N TYR A 382 0.97 10.08 -14.97
CA TYR A 382 1.02 8.85 -15.76
C TYR A 382 2.38 8.15 -15.65
N ARG A 383 3.49 8.89 -15.76
CA ARG A 383 4.84 8.35 -15.56
C ARG A 383 5.07 7.87 -14.13
N ASP A 384 4.70 8.69 -13.16
CA ASP A 384 4.91 8.44 -11.74
C ASP A 384 4.12 7.23 -11.24
N CYS A 385 2.87 7.08 -11.67
CA CYS A 385 2.02 5.99 -11.20
C CYS A 385 2.49 4.60 -11.64
N ARG A 386 3.30 4.53 -12.72
CA ARG A 386 3.68 3.23 -13.31
C ARG A 386 4.47 2.34 -12.35
N VAL A 387 5.32 2.91 -11.50
CA VAL A 387 6.13 2.16 -10.54
C VAL A 387 5.29 1.48 -9.45
N ASN A 388 4.09 1.99 -9.16
CA ASN A 388 3.20 1.42 -8.14
C ASN A 388 2.82 -0.04 -8.40
N ARG A 389 2.89 -0.52 -9.64
CA ARG A 389 2.68 -1.92 -9.99
C ARG A 389 3.93 -2.79 -9.83
N ILE A 390 5.09 -2.19 -9.54
CA ILE A 390 6.40 -2.85 -9.49
C ILE A 390 6.91 -2.99 -8.07
N PHE A 391 7.06 -1.87 -7.33
CA PHE A 391 7.61 -1.89 -5.97
C PHE A 391 6.61 -2.44 -4.93
N GLU A 392 7.04 -2.68 -3.69
CA GLU A 392 6.29 -3.35 -2.62
C GLU A 392 5.86 -4.79 -3.01
N GLY A 393 6.67 -5.44 -3.86
CA GLY A 393 6.35 -6.66 -4.58
C GLY A 393 5.49 -6.39 -5.81
N THR A 394 5.85 -6.98 -6.96
CA THR A 394 5.08 -6.77 -8.19
C THR A 394 3.61 -7.18 -8.00
N ASN A 395 2.71 -6.68 -8.86
CA ASN A 395 1.31 -7.05 -8.79
C ASN A 395 1.11 -8.56 -8.98
N GLU A 396 1.97 -9.21 -9.76
CA GLU A 396 1.99 -10.67 -9.94
C GLU A 396 2.33 -11.38 -8.64
N ILE A 397 3.39 -10.95 -7.94
CA ILE A 397 3.79 -11.51 -6.63
C ILE A 397 2.69 -11.32 -5.59
N ASN A 398 2.04 -10.16 -5.55
CA ASN A 398 0.93 -9.92 -4.64
C ASN A 398 -0.29 -10.79 -4.97
N ARG A 399 -0.60 -11.07 -6.25
CA ARG A 399 -1.63 -12.03 -6.63
C ARG A 399 -1.32 -13.42 -6.10
N LEU A 400 -0.08 -13.89 -6.27
CA LEU A 400 0.34 -15.19 -5.73
C LEU A 400 0.30 -15.22 -4.19
N LEU A 401 0.60 -14.09 -3.54
CA LEU A 401 0.49 -13.99 -2.09
C LEU A 401 -0.98 -14.09 -1.62
N ILE A 402 -1.93 -13.44 -2.29
CA ILE A 402 -3.36 -13.51 -1.95
C ILE A 402 -3.83 -14.96 -1.97
N SER A 403 -3.74 -15.63 -3.11
CA SER A 403 -4.20 -17.02 -3.26
C SER A 403 -3.39 -18.01 -2.42
N GLY A 404 -2.06 -17.86 -2.38
CA GLY A 404 -1.17 -18.73 -1.59
C GLY A 404 -1.42 -18.65 -0.09
N THR A 405 -1.65 -17.44 0.46
CA THR A 405 -1.99 -17.26 1.89
C THR A 405 -3.35 -17.86 2.21
N LEU A 406 -4.36 -17.64 1.37
CA LEU A 406 -5.69 -18.21 1.57
C LEU A 406 -5.67 -19.75 1.51
N LEU A 407 -4.94 -20.33 0.55
CA LEU A 407 -4.73 -21.78 0.47
C LEU A 407 -4.06 -22.32 1.73
N LYS A 408 -3.00 -21.66 2.22
CA LYS A 408 -2.33 -22.06 3.45
C LYS A 408 -3.29 -22.04 4.64
N ARG A 409 -4.09 -20.99 4.80
CA ARG A 409 -5.08 -20.87 5.88
C ARG A 409 -6.21 -21.89 5.77
N ALA A 410 -6.61 -22.23 4.55
CA ALA A 410 -7.58 -23.30 4.31
C ALA A 410 -7.03 -24.67 4.75
N THR A 411 -5.78 -25.00 4.38
CA THR A 411 -5.15 -26.27 4.72
C THR A 411 -4.78 -26.40 6.19
N SER A 412 -4.45 -25.29 6.87
CA SER A 412 -4.20 -25.28 8.32
C SER A 412 -5.47 -25.29 9.18
N GLY A 413 -6.65 -25.13 8.58
CA GLY A 413 -7.93 -24.99 9.30
C GLY A 413 -8.13 -23.64 9.97
N GLU A 414 -7.30 -22.62 9.68
CA GLU A 414 -7.48 -21.27 10.18
C GLU A 414 -8.73 -20.60 9.59
N LEU A 415 -9.05 -20.90 8.32
CA LEU A 415 -10.28 -20.51 7.63
C LEU A 415 -11.01 -21.80 7.23
N ASP A 416 -12.28 -21.91 7.62
CA ASP A 416 -13.10 -23.12 7.38
C ASP A 416 -13.68 -23.16 5.96
N PHE A 417 -12.77 -23.20 4.97
CA PHE A 417 -13.18 -23.37 3.57
C PHE A 417 -13.76 -24.75 3.30
N MET A 418 -13.41 -25.79 4.08
CA MET A 418 -13.93 -27.14 3.83
C MET A 418 -15.43 -27.23 4.08
N THR A 419 -15.94 -26.64 5.15
CA THR A 419 -17.39 -26.54 5.40
C THR A 419 -18.07 -25.74 4.29
N GLU A 420 -17.50 -24.60 3.84
CA GLU A 420 -18.10 -23.80 2.78
C GLU A 420 -18.10 -24.54 1.42
N ILE A 421 -17.05 -25.30 1.11
CA ILE A 421 -17.03 -26.19 -0.08
C ILE A 421 -18.17 -27.21 -0.01
N GLY A 422 -18.40 -27.83 1.15
CA GLY A 422 -19.53 -28.74 1.38
C GLY A 422 -20.89 -28.05 1.13
N ASN A 423 -21.06 -26.83 1.64
CA ASN A 423 -22.24 -26.00 1.41
C ASN A 423 -22.45 -25.70 -0.08
N ILE A 424 -21.38 -25.29 -0.79
CA ILE A 424 -21.41 -25.01 -2.23
C ILE A 424 -21.85 -26.25 -3.03
N LEU A 425 -21.27 -27.42 -2.74
CA LEU A 425 -21.64 -28.68 -3.40
C LEU A 425 -23.11 -29.05 -3.13
N GLY A 426 -23.61 -28.80 -1.93
CA GLY A 426 -25.03 -28.94 -1.59
C GLY A 426 -25.91 -28.00 -2.43
N MET A 427 -25.56 -26.72 -2.54
CA MET A 427 -26.28 -25.71 -3.31
C MET A 427 -26.28 -26.00 -4.83
N LEU A 428 -25.21 -26.58 -5.36
CA LEU A 428 -25.16 -27.00 -6.77
C LEU A 428 -26.20 -28.09 -7.08
N LYS A 429 -26.58 -28.90 -6.08
CA LYS A 429 -27.60 -29.95 -6.23
C LYS A 429 -29.03 -29.44 -5.98
N SER A 430 -29.21 -28.56 -4.97
CA SER A 430 -30.55 -28.11 -4.51
C SER A 430 -30.94 -26.73 -5.01
N GLY A 431 -30.04 -25.98 -5.66
CA GLY A 431 -30.23 -24.59 -6.05
C GLY A 431 -29.69 -23.62 -4.98
N PHE A 432 -29.29 -22.42 -5.43
CA PHE A 432 -28.79 -21.37 -4.53
C PHE A 432 -29.93 -20.68 -3.81
N PRO A 433 -29.82 -20.44 -2.49
CA PRO A 433 -30.83 -19.71 -1.75
C PRO A 433 -30.91 -18.27 -2.27
N LYS A 434 -32.14 -17.76 -2.40
CA LYS A 434 -32.40 -16.36 -2.73
C LYS A 434 -32.77 -15.62 -1.45
N ARG A 435 -32.10 -14.50 -1.16
CA ARG A 435 -32.58 -13.57 -0.14
C ARG A 435 -33.88 -12.92 -0.63
N ASN A 436 -34.77 -12.53 0.29
CA ASN A 436 -35.96 -11.77 -0.06
C ASN A 436 -35.56 -10.46 -0.74
N ALA A 437 -35.73 -10.38 -2.04
CA ALA A 437 -35.30 -9.31 -2.93
C ALA A 437 -36.16 -8.04 -2.84
N GLY A 438 -36.64 -7.67 -1.63
CA GLY A 438 -37.44 -6.46 -1.44
C GLY A 438 -36.70 -5.15 -1.66
N ALA A 439 -35.36 -5.18 -1.63
CA ALA A 439 -34.52 -4.02 -1.89
C ALA A 439 -33.42 -4.36 -2.92
N LEU A 440 -33.14 -3.42 -3.84
CA LEU A 440 -32.17 -3.57 -4.90
C LEU A 440 -30.75 -3.94 -4.38
N LEU A 441 -30.34 -3.39 -3.24
CA LEU A 441 -29.06 -3.70 -2.59
C LEU A 441 -29.01 -5.15 -2.07
N GLY A 442 -30.15 -5.74 -1.65
CA GLY A 442 -30.24 -7.15 -1.26
C GLY A 442 -29.89 -8.11 -2.39
N LEU A 443 -30.33 -7.79 -3.63
CA LEU A 443 -29.95 -8.56 -4.81
C LEU A 443 -28.43 -8.54 -5.04
N TRP A 444 -27.80 -7.38 -4.78
CA TRP A 444 -26.34 -7.23 -4.93
C TRP A 444 -25.56 -8.00 -3.86
N GLN A 445 -26.04 -8.04 -2.63
CA GLN A 445 -25.47 -8.88 -1.58
C GLN A 445 -25.44 -10.36 -2.00
N ASP A 446 -26.55 -10.87 -2.55
CA ASP A 446 -26.63 -12.26 -3.04
C ASP A 446 -25.61 -12.53 -4.15
N VAL A 447 -25.46 -11.59 -5.07
CA VAL A 447 -24.51 -11.75 -6.16
C VAL A 447 -23.06 -11.75 -5.67
N VAL A 448 -22.70 -10.84 -4.76
CA VAL A 448 -21.36 -10.82 -4.17
C VAL A 448 -21.08 -12.11 -3.43
N ASP A 449 -22.02 -12.61 -2.62
CA ASP A 449 -21.87 -13.88 -1.91
C ASP A 449 -21.71 -15.08 -2.88
N GLN A 450 -22.41 -15.06 -4.02
CA GLN A 450 -22.22 -16.09 -5.05
C GLN A 450 -20.84 -16.01 -5.71
N ILE A 451 -20.31 -14.81 -5.95
CA ILE A 451 -18.96 -14.65 -6.52
C ILE A 451 -17.88 -15.10 -5.51
N LYS A 452 -18.05 -14.82 -4.21
CA LYS A 452 -17.18 -15.36 -3.16
C LYS A 452 -17.13 -16.89 -3.20
N ARG A 453 -18.31 -17.54 -3.28
CA ARG A 453 -18.43 -19.00 -3.41
C ARG A 453 -17.78 -19.51 -4.69
N LEU A 454 -17.95 -18.81 -5.81
CA LEU A 454 -17.29 -19.15 -7.07
C LEU A 454 -15.76 -19.13 -6.91
N ALA A 455 -15.18 -18.10 -6.27
CA ALA A 455 -13.74 -18.02 -6.02
C ALA A 455 -13.24 -19.22 -5.19
N ILE A 456 -13.96 -19.57 -4.10
CA ILE A 456 -13.64 -20.72 -3.26
C ILE A 456 -13.76 -22.02 -4.07
N TYR A 457 -14.81 -22.19 -4.85
CA TYR A 457 -15.06 -23.40 -5.66
C TYR A 457 -13.98 -23.59 -6.73
N VAL A 458 -13.65 -22.55 -7.50
CA VAL A 458 -12.59 -22.61 -8.52
C VAL A 458 -11.25 -22.95 -7.89
N CYS A 459 -10.94 -22.38 -6.72
CA CYS A 459 -9.75 -22.71 -5.97
C CYS A 459 -9.73 -24.18 -5.53
N ALA A 460 -10.85 -24.70 -4.99
CA ALA A 460 -11.00 -26.09 -4.56
C ALA A 460 -10.83 -27.08 -5.71
N VAL A 461 -11.45 -26.81 -6.87
CA VAL A 461 -11.27 -27.62 -8.09
C VAL A 461 -9.82 -27.61 -8.56
N GLY A 462 -9.16 -26.44 -8.48
CA GLY A 462 -7.73 -26.32 -8.77
C GLY A 462 -6.87 -27.21 -7.86
N VAL A 463 -7.13 -27.15 -6.56
CA VAL A 463 -6.42 -28.00 -5.56
C VAL A 463 -6.68 -29.48 -5.84
N GLN A 464 -7.94 -29.86 -6.07
CA GLN A 464 -8.30 -31.26 -6.39
C GLN A 464 -7.57 -31.77 -7.64
N LYS A 465 -7.46 -30.92 -8.68
CA LYS A 465 -6.84 -31.30 -9.96
C LYS A 465 -5.31 -31.34 -9.90
N TYR A 466 -4.68 -30.42 -9.18
CA TYR A 466 -3.22 -30.22 -9.22
C TYR A 466 -2.50 -30.61 -7.93
N ALA A 467 -3.22 -30.80 -6.83
CA ALA A 467 -2.69 -31.17 -5.51
C ALA A 467 -1.49 -30.26 -5.12
N GLU A 468 -0.36 -30.85 -4.73
CA GLU A 468 0.84 -30.12 -4.34
C GLU A 468 1.42 -29.22 -5.47
N LYS A 469 1.14 -29.53 -6.74
CA LYS A 469 1.58 -28.74 -7.90
C LYS A 469 0.72 -27.50 -8.17
N ILE A 470 -0.26 -27.20 -7.32
CA ILE A 470 -1.12 -26.01 -7.47
C ILE A 470 -0.28 -24.72 -7.47
N GLN A 471 0.81 -24.67 -6.68
CA GLN A 471 1.69 -23.51 -6.60
C GLN A 471 2.44 -23.21 -7.93
N GLU A 472 2.59 -24.22 -8.79
CA GLU A 472 3.18 -24.05 -10.13
C GLU A 472 2.16 -23.50 -11.13
N ARG A 473 0.87 -23.47 -10.81
CA ARG A 473 -0.24 -22.99 -11.67
C ARG A 473 -0.49 -21.50 -11.46
N GLN A 474 0.53 -20.68 -11.67
CA GLN A 474 0.52 -19.25 -11.36
C GLN A 474 -0.63 -18.50 -12.08
N ALA A 475 -0.93 -18.83 -13.35
CA ALA A 475 -2.04 -18.22 -14.09
C ALA A 475 -3.40 -18.50 -13.44
N LEU A 476 -3.64 -19.73 -12.94
CA LEU A 476 -4.86 -20.08 -12.21
C LEU A 476 -4.93 -19.31 -10.88
N LEU A 477 -3.85 -19.32 -10.10
CA LEU A 477 -3.78 -18.61 -8.82
C LEU A 477 -3.97 -17.10 -8.98
N ALA A 478 -3.39 -16.50 -10.03
CA ALA A 478 -3.58 -15.10 -10.34
C ALA A 478 -5.03 -14.78 -10.72
N SER A 479 -5.67 -15.63 -11.54
CA SER A 479 -7.09 -15.46 -11.91
C SER A 479 -8.02 -15.56 -10.70
N VAL A 480 -7.78 -16.51 -9.79
CA VAL A 480 -8.51 -16.62 -8.51
C VAL A 480 -8.31 -15.35 -7.67
N SER A 481 -7.08 -14.86 -7.59
CA SER A 481 -6.78 -13.61 -6.86
C SER A 481 -7.47 -12.39 -7.48
N ASP A 482 -7.62 -12.33 -8.81
CA ASP A 482 -8.37 -11.26 -9.46
C ASP A 482 -9.88 -11.33 -9.14
N ILE A 483 -10.47 -12.52 -9.12
CA ILE A 483 -11.87 -12.69 -8.67
C ILE A 483 -12.02 -12.21 -7.22
N ILE A 484 -11.12 -12.63 -6.33
CA ILE A 484 -11.14 -12.26 -4.91
C ILE A 484 -10.98 -10.75 -4.73
N LYS A 485 -10.00 -10.14 -5.39
CA LYS A 485 -9.71 -8.71 -5.33
C LYS A 485 -10.90 -7.85 -5.79
N GLU A 486 -11.48 -8.18 -6.96
CA GLU A 486 -12.63 -7.46 -7.49
C GLU A 486 -13.87 -7.65 -6.61
N THR A 487 -14.08 -8.87 -6.09
CA THR A 487 -15.19 -9.17 -5.20
C THR A 487 -15.09 -8.40 -3.90
N ASN A 488 -13.90 -8.35 -3.28
CA ASN A 488 -13.67 -7.59 -2.06
C ASN A 488 -13.95 -6.10 -2.27
N ALA A 489 -13.44 -5.50 -3.36
CA ALA A 489 -13.69 -4.09 -3.67
C ALA A 489 -15.19 -3.79 -3.85
N ILE A 490 -15.93 -4.68 -4.52
CA ILE A 490 -17.39 -4.53 -4.72
C ILE A 490 -18.13 -4.71 -3.39
N GLU A 491 -17.73 -5.69 -2.56
CA GLU A 491 -18.32 -5.88 -1.23
C GLU A 491 -18.14 -4.64 -0.36
N ASP A 492 -16.92 -4.09 -0.31
CA ASP A 492 -16.61 -2.92 0.52
C ASP A 492 -17.40 -1.68 0.09
N GLY A 493 -17.52 -1.47 -1.23
CA GLY A 493 -18.38 -0.43 -1.78
C GLY A 493 -19.87 -0.65 -1.46
N LEU A 494 -20.33 -1.90 -1.51
CA LEU A 494 -21.71 -2.24 -1.16
C LEU A 494 -22.00 -2.06 0.33
N CYS A 495 -21.09 -2.50 1.21
CA CYS A 495 -21.19 -2.28 2.65
C CYS A 495 -21.24 -0.78 2.99
N ARG A 496 -20.39 0.03 2.34
CA ARG A 496 -20.41 1.49 2.46
C ARG A 496 -21.74 2.08 2.00
N ALA A 497 -22.31 1.63 0.88
CA ALA A 497 -23.60 2.11 0.39
C ALA A 497 -24.74 1.75 1.35
N LEU A 498 -24.71 0.56 1.94
CA LEU A 498 -25.70 0.12 2.93
C LEU A 498 -25.67 0.94 4.21
N GLN A 499 -24.47 1.34 4.67
CA GLN A 499 -24.27 2.10 5.91
C GLN A 499 -24.41 3.61 5.71
N GLY A 500 -23.86 4.15 4.61
CA GLY A 500 -23.70 5.58 4.38
C GLY A 500 -24.98 6.31 3.99
N LYS A 501 -26.06 5.60 3.62
CA LYS A 501 -27.38 6.15 3.20
C LYS A 501 -27.30 7.27 2.14
N ASN A 502 -26.26 7.29 1.31
CA ASN A 502 -26.07 8.28 0.26
C ASN A 502 -26.58 7.71 -1.09
N PRO A 503 -27.57 8.35 -1.76
CA PRO A 503 -28.12 7.86 -3.04
C PRO A 503 -27.09 7.70 -4.15
N LEU A 504 -26.02 8.50 -4.17
CA LEU A 504 -24.93 8.37 -5.15
C LEU A 504 -24.17 7.07 -4.97
N HIS A 505 -23.96 6.62 -3.72
CA HIS A 505 -23.27 5.36 -3.44
C HIS A 505 -24.03 4.18 -4.00
N GLU A 506 -25.35 4.17 -3.90
CA GLU A 506 -26.18 3.15 -4.54
C GLU A 506 -26.02 3.14 -6.07
N THR A 507 -25.91 4.33 -6.67
CA THR A 507 -25.72 4.48 -8.11
C THR A 507 -24.38 3.91 -8.56
N PHE A 508 -23.29 4.15 -7.84
CA PHE A 508 -21.95 3.61 -8.16
C PHE A 508 -21.94 2.08 -8.14
N VAL A 509 -22.60 1.47 -7.15
CA VAL A 509 -22.73 0.00 -7.07
C VAL A 509 -23.54 -0.56 -8.24
N LYS A 510 -24.59 0.15 -8.69
CA LYS A 510 -25.48 -0.27 -9.80
C LYS A 510 -24.79 -0.25 -11.16
N VAL A 511 -23.96 0.77 -11.44
CA VAL A 511 -23.40 1.00 -12.80
C VAL A 511 -22.27 0.04 -13.14
N LYS A 512 -21.38 -0.31 -12.21
CA LYS A 512 -20.25 -1.22 -12.49
C LYS A 512 -20.68 -2.57 -13.10
N LYS A 513 -21.93 -2.95 -12.96
CA LYS A 513 -22.46 -4.23 -13.38
C LYS A 513 -23.06 -4.28 -14.78
N LYS A 514 -23.42 -3.14 -15.37
CA LYS A 514 -23.92 -3.14 -16.75
C LYS A 514 -22.81 -3.38 -17.79
N LYS A 515 -21.53 -3.25 -17.40
CA LYS A 515 -20.36 -3.32 -18.30
C LYS A 515 -19.55 -4.64 -18.20
N LYS A 516 -19.91 -5.57 -17.33
CA LYS A 516 -19.33 -6.92 -17.24
C LYS A 516 -20.39 -8.00 -17.44
#